data_c43dfb1d994cda88ac2da8a16323fff3
#
_entry.id   c43dfb1d994cda88ac2da8a16323fff3
#
_cell.length_a   1.000
_cell.length_b   1.000
_cell.length_c   1.000
_cell.angle_alpha   90.00
_cell.angle_beta   90.00
_cell.angle_gamma   90.00
#
_symmetry.space_group_name_H-M   'P 1'
#
loop_
_entity.id
_entity.type
_entity.pdbx_description
1 polymer ?
#
loop_
_entity_poly.entity_id
_entity_poly.type
_entity_poly.pdbx_seq_one_letter_code
_entity_poly.pdbx_strand_id
1 'polypeptide(L)'
;MINPFKTKRGLGRGLSSLIGDTGISSNKNKLSISSIIRNKFQPRKIFDKESLDELTNSIKERGIIQPIVVRRSEDQDDKFEIIVGERRWLAAQNAGLHEIPVVEVEANDLKSLEFAIVENVQRQDLNPIEEAQSYQKLIEKFNYDQEKVAKFIGKSRTHIANCLRL
;
A
#
# COMPACT_ATOMS: atom_id res chain seq x y z
N MET A 1 10.62 -5.94 -43.57
CA MET A 1 11.07 -6.73 -42.41
C MET A 1 10.13 -6.50 -41.26
N ILE A 2 9.41 -7.52 -40.92
CA ILE A 2 8.48 -7.47 -39.82
C ILE A 2 9.26 -7.76 -38.55
N ASN A 3 9.27 -6.82 -37.63
CA ASN A 3 9.94 -6.97 -36.34
C ASN A 3 9.06 -7.83 -35.44
N PRO A 4 9.45 -9.09 -35.10
CA PRO A 4 8.58 -10.01 -34.36
C PRO A 4 8.49 -9.70 -32.85
N PHE A 5 9.16 -8.68 -32.38
CA PHE A 5 9.14 -8.27 -30.98
C PHE A 5 8.11 -7.16 -30.70
N LYS A 6 6.84 -7.44 -30.99
CA LYS A 6 5.81 -6.75 -30.26
C LYS A 6 5.86 -7.25 -28.82
N THR A 7 6.56 -6.53 -28.01
CA THR A 7 6.59 -6.71 -26.57
C THR A 7 5.17 -6.90 -26.06
N LYS A 8 4.88 -8.07 -25.58
CA LYS A 8 3.66 -8.34 -24.82
C LYS A 8 3.62 -7.30 -23.71
N ARG A 9 2.68 -6.39 -23.83
CA ARG A 9 2.39 -5.40 -22.81
C ARG A 9 2.01 -6.15 -21.55
N GLY A 10 2.98 -6.29 -20.66
CA GLY A 10 2.81 -7.01 -19.40
C GLY A 10 1.77 -6.32 -18.51
N LEU A 11 1.19 -7.11 -17.65
CA LEU A 11 0.19 -6.79 -16.62
C LEU A 11 0.56 -5.64 -15.66
N GLY A 12 1.68 -4.96 -15.86
CA GLY A 12 2.12 -3.83 -15.04
C GLY A 12 1.35 -2.52 -15.26
N ARG A 13 0.40 -2.48 -16.17
CA ARG A 13 -0.35 -1.26 -16.49
C ARG A 13 -1.48 -0.91 -15.53
N GLY A 14 -1.95 -1.86 -14.72
CA GLY A 14 -3.08 -1.63 -13.81
C GLY A 14 -2.75 -0.69 -12.66
N LEU A 15 -1.57 -0.81 -12.07
CA LEU A 15 -1.15 0.03 -10.94
C LEU A 15 -0.64 1.40 -11.39
N SER A 16 0.07 1.47 -12.52
CA SER A 16 0.55 2.75 -13.05
C SER A 16 -0.56 3.62 -13.63
N SER A 17 -1.65 3.03 -14.17
CA SER A 17 -2.81 3.80 -14.62
C SER A 17 -3.65 4.34 -13.47
N LEU A 18 -3.76 3.62 -12.37
CA LEU A 18 -4.42 4.09 -11.15
C LEU A 18 -3.63 5.23 -10.47
N ILE A 19 -2.33 5.19 -10.54
CA ILE A 19 -1.45 6.24 -10.01
C ILE A 19 -1.34 7.42 -11.00
N GLY A 20 -1.38 7.16 -12.30
CA GLY A 20 -1.25 8.19 -13.35
C GLY A 20 -2.50 9.04 -13.57
N ASP A 21 -3.70 8.46 -13.43
CA ASP A 21 -4.97 9.15 -13.71
C ASP A 21 -5.48 10.02 -12.55
N THR A 22 -4.91 9.91 -11.38
CA THR A 22 -5.36 10.68 -10.19
C THR A 22 -4.62 12.00 -10.00
N GLY A 23 -3.78 12.42 -10.95
CA GLY A 23 -3.03 13.67 -10.84
C GLY A 23 -2.00 13.66 -9.70
N ILE A 24 -1.64 12.49 -9.21
CA ILE A 24 -0.62 12.32 -8.18
C ILE A 24 0.75 12.61 -8.78
N SER A 25 1.31 13.73 -8.44
CA SER A 25 2.69 14.07 -8.76
C SER A 25 3.62 13.13 -7.97
N SER A 26 4.07 12.07 -8.61
CA SER A 26 4.99 11.11 -7.98
C SER A 26 6.43 11.57 -8.13
N ASN A 27 6.94 12.29 -7.16
CA ASN A 27 8.37 12.54 -7.05
C ASN A 27 9.06 11.34 -6.40
N LYS A 28 9.89 10.66 -7.18
CA LYS A 28 10.76 9.59 -6.65
C LYS A 28 11.96 10.22 -5.97
N ASN A 29 11.95 10.21 -4.67
CA ASN A 29 13.01 10.78 -3.84
C ASN A 29 13.53 9.74 -2.84
N LYS A 30 14.71 9.99 -2.31
CA LYS A 30 15.19 9.29 -1.12
C LYS A 30 14.95 10.15 0.10
N LEU A 31 14.42 9.55 1.15
CA LEU A 31 14.21 10.21 2.43
C LEU A 31 14.97 9.50 3.54
N SER A 32 15.38 10.29 4.54
CA SER A 32 15.90 9.75 5.79
C SER A 32 14.83 8.90 6.48
N ILE A 33 15.21 7.74 6.95
CA ILE A 33 14.32 6.84 7.68
C ILE A 33 13.70 7.49 8.92
N SER A 34 14.46 8.37 9.59
CA SER A 34 14.01 9.09 10.78
C SER A 34 12.91 10.14 10.49
N SER A 35 12.80 10.59 9.25
CA SER A 35 11.76 11.54 8.84
C SER A 35 10.43 10.88 8.50
N ILE A 36 10.39 9.55 8.49
CA ILE A 36 9.20 8.76 8.13
C ILE A 36 8.55 8.23 9.40
N ILE A 37 7.24 8.43 9.52
CA ILE A 37 6.43 7.97 10.65
C ILE A 37 5.31 7.07 10.18
N ARG A 38 4.79 6.26 11.11
CA ARG A 38 3.61 5.43 10.86
C ARG A 38 2.37 6.27 10.66
N ASN A 39 1.52 5.83 9.75
CA ASN A 39 0.19 6.40 9.62
C ASN A 39 -0.71 5.89 10.77
N LYS A 40 -1.35 6.81 11.48
CA LYS A 40 -2.29 6.51 12.57
C LYS A 40 -3.50 5.66 12.14
N PHE A 41 -3.82 5.65 10.85
CA PHE A 41 -4.93 4.87 10.29
C PHE A 41 -4.50 3.53 9.68
N GLN A 42 -3.27 3.09 9.90
CA GLN A 42 -2.78 1.83 9.36
C GLN A 42 -3.57 0.64 9.95
N PRO A 43 -4.27 -0.17 9.14
CA PRO A 43 -5.10 -1.26 9.64
C PRO A 43 -4.30 -2.45 10.18
N ARG A 44 -3.06 -2.63 9.71
CA ARG A 44 -2.22 -3.75 10.13
C ARG A 44 -1.36 -3.36 11.33
N LYS A 45 -1.63 -3.98 12.48
CA LYS A 45 -0.92 -3.72 13.74
C LYS A 45 0.16 -4.75 14.07
N ILE A 46 0.04 -5.95 13.54
CA ILE A 46 0.91 -7.09 13.86
C ILE A 46 1.58 -7.58 12.58
N PHE A 47 2.90 -7.72 12.62
CA PHE A 47 3.70 -8.29 11.55
C PHE A 47 4.31 -9.61 12.02
N ASP A 48 4.30 -10.62 11.15
CA ASP A 48 4.99 -11.85 11.39
C ASP A 48 6.50 -11.62 11.43
N LYS A 49 7.12 -12.03 12.54
CA LYS A 49 8.53 -11.79 12.80
C LYS A 49 9.45 -12.50 11.80
N GLU A 50 9.16 -13.75 11.47
CA GLU A 50 9.97 -14.52 10.52
C GLU A 50 9.96 -13.90 9.14
N SER A 51 8.79 -13.55 8.66
CA SER A 51 8.60 -12.90 7.37
C SER A 51 9.25 -11.51 7.32
N LEU A 52 9.26 -10.79 8.43
CA LEU A 52 9.96 -9.50 8.55
C LEU A 52 11.48 -9.69 8.55
N ASP A 53 12.00 -10.71 9.22
CA ASP A 53 13.43 -11.03 9.24
C ASP A 53 13.94 -11.44 7.85
N GLU A 54 13.18 -12.24 7.10
CA GLU A 54 13.49 -12.58 5.71
C GLU A 54 13.54 -11.34 4.82
N LEU A 55 12.57 -10.44 4.96
CA LEU A 55 12.55 -9.18 4.23
C LEU A 55 13.73 -8.29 4.62
N THR A 56 14.08 -8.24 5.89
CA THR A 56 15.25 -7.50 6.41
C THR A 56 16.55 -7.99 5.78
N ASN A 57 16.73 -9.30 5.71
CA ASN A 57 17.91 -9.90 5.07
C ASN A 57 17.96 -9.60 3.57
N SER A 58 16.84 -9.68 2.88
CA SER A 58 16.76 -9.32 1.47
C SER A 58 17.12 -7.85 1.22
N ILE A 59 16.68 -6.96 2.09
CA ILE A 59 16.98 -5.52 2.00
C ILE A 59 18.45 -5.24 2.31
N LYS A 60 19.06 -5.96 3.24
CA LYS A 60 20.51 -5.87 3.50
C LYS A 60 21.35 -6.24 2.28
N GLU A 61 20.93 -7.24 1.51
CA GLU A 61 21.65 -7.71 0.34
C GLU A 61 21.40 -6.88 -0.92
N ARG A 62 20.17 -6.46 -1.15
CA ARG A 62 19.73 -5.89 -2.43
C ARG A 62 19.23 -4.45 -2.33
N GLY A 63 19.04 -3.93 -1.13
CA GLY A 63 18.35 -2.66 -0.90
C GLY A 63 16.84 -2.77 -1.13
N ILE A 64 16.17 -1.64 -1.11
CA ILE A 64 14.73 -1.55 -1.38
C ILE A 64 14.51 -1.38 -2.88
N ILE A 65 13.89 -2.37 -3.53
CA ILE A 65 13.61 -2.36 -4.97
C ILE A 65 12.33 -1.57 -5.25
N GLN A 66 11.27 -1.79 -4.46
CA GLN A 66 10.01 -1.06 -4.57
C GLN A 66 9.98 0.09 -3.57
N PRO A 67 9.82 1.35 -4.02
CA PRO A 67 9.78 2.48 -3.11
C PRO A 67 8.55 2.43 -2.19
N ILE A 68 8.70 3.04 -1.03
CA ILE A 68 7.62 3.22 -0.07
C ILE A 68 6.81 4.45 -0.48
N VAL A 69 5.49 4.35 -0.43
CA VAL A 69 4.60 5.45 -0.72
C VAL A 69 4.32 6.23 0.56
N VAL A 70 4.63 7.51 0.54
CA VAL A 70 4.48 8.41 1.68
C VAL A 70 3.74 9.68 1.28
N ARG A 71 3.18 10.38 2.26
CA ARG A 71 2.66 11.74 2.13
C ARG A 71 3.27 12.62 3.20
N ARG A 72 3.20 13.92 3.00
CA ARG A 72 3.58 14.87 4.06
C ARG A 72 2.61 14.74 5.23
N SER A 73 3.16 14.75 6.44
CA SER A 73 2.33 14.78 7.64
C SER A 73 1.64 16.12 7.79
N GLU A 74 0.37 16.12 8.14
CA GLU A 74 -0.38 17.35 8.45
C GLU A 74 -0.05 17.88 9.85
N ASP A 75 0.35 16.97 10.75
CA ASP A 75 0.64 17.30 12.14
C ASP A 75 2.09 17.75 12.37
N GLN A 76 3.02 17.36 11.49
CA GLN A 76 4.45 17.63 11.61
C GLN A 76 5.06 17.99 10.25
N ASP A 77 5.42 19.23 10.07
CA ASP A 77 5.89 19.77 8.78
C ASP A 77 7.11 19.06 8.17
N ASP A 78 8.00 18.50 9.01
CA ASP A 78 9.22 17.84 8.57
C ASP A 78 9.10 16.31 8.50
N LYS A 79 7.90 15.76 8.68
CA LYS A 79 7.66 14.32 8.72
C LYS A 79 6.79 13.86 7.56
N PHE A 80 7.01 12.60 7.19
CA PHE A 80 6.25 11.92 6.14
C PHE A 80 5.55 10.71 6.74
N GLU A 81 4.28 10.54 6.43
CA GLU A 81 3.49 9.39 6.86
C GLU A 81 3.48 8.32 5.78
N ILE A 82 3.61 7.06 6.19
CA ILE A 82 3.57 5.92 5.27
C ILE A 82 2.13 5.65 4.85
N ILE A 83 1.90 5.63 3.55
CA ILE A 83 0.62 5.16 2.96
C ILE A 83 0.72 3.68 2.67
N VAL A 84 1.79 3.26 1.98
CA VAL A 84 2.04 1.88 1.54
C VAL A 84 3.48 1.52 1.81
N GLY A 85 3.72 0.34 2.37
CA GLY A 85 5.06 -0.21 2.54
C GLY A 85 5.62 -0.17 3.96
N GLU A 86 4.80 -0.21 4.99
CA GLU A 86 5.24 -0.20 6.39
C GLU A 86 6.20 -1.34 6.73
N ARG A 87 5.97 -2.55 6.20
CA ARG A 87 6.88 -3.68 6.39
C ARG A 87 8.28 -3.40 5.83
N ARG A 88 8.36 -2.81 4.65
CA ARG A 88 9.63 -2.41 4.03
C ARG A 88 10.36 -1.36 4.86
N TRP A 89 9.63 -0.42 5.42
CA TRP A 89 10.18 0.58 6.32
C TRP A 89 10.74 -0.03 7.60
N LEU A 90 9.99 -0.92 8.26
CA LEU A 90 10.46 -1.65 9.44
C LEU A 90 11.69 -2.51 9.12
N ALA A 91 11.66 -3.24 8.02
CA ALA A 91 12.77 -4.05 7.58
C ALA A 91 14.01 -3.21 7.24
N ALA A 92 13.84 -2.03 6.67
CA ALA A 92 14.91 -1.09 6.40
C ALA A 92 15.53 -0.54 7.70
N GLN A 93 14.73 -0.26 8.72
CA GLN A 93 15.24 0.11 10.04
C GLN A 93 16.07 -1.01 10.66
N ASN A 94 15.56 -2.24 10.61
CA ASN A 94 16.27 -3.42 11.12
C ASN A 94 17.55 -3.72 10.33
N ALA A 95 17.57 -3.39 9.04
CA ALA A 95 18.74 -3.53 8.18
C ALA A 95 19.80 -2.43 8.40
N GLY A 96 19.48 -1.40 9.16
CA GLY A 96 20.39 -0.29 9.44
C GLY A 96 20.54 0.73 8.32
N LEU A 97 19.57 0.82 7.41
CA LEU A 97 19.59 1.82 6.35
C LEU A 97 19.28 3.21 6.91
N HIS A 98 19.97 4.22 6.41
CA HIS A 98 19.75 5.62 6.80
C HIS A 98 18.77 6.33 5.88
N GLU A 99 18.76 5.98 4.60
CA GLU A 99 17.90 6.54 3.57
C GLU A 99 17.20 5.44 2.80
N ILE A 100 15.97 5.68 2.41
CA ILE A 100 15.16 4.74 1.64
C ILE A 100 14.49 5.44 0.46
N PRO A 101 14.30 4.73 -0.68
CA PRO A 101 13.57 5.29 -1.80
C PRO A 101 12.09 5.41 -1.45
N VAL A 102 11.53 6.56 -1.74
CA VAL A 102 10.12 6.87 -1.49
C VAL A 102 9.46 7.51 -2.71
N VAL A 103 8.16 7.37 -2.80
CA VAL A 103 7.30 8.12 -3.71
C VAL A 103 6.39 8.99 -2.85
N GLU A 104 6.53 10.30 -2.97
CA GLU A 104 5.66 11.25 -2.27
C GLU A 104 4.37 11.44 -3.06
N VAL A 105 3.24 11.33 -2.40
CA VAL A 105 1.91 11.56 -2.96
C VAL A 105 1.16 12.57 -2.11
N GLU A 106 0.37 13.40 -2.76
CA GLU A 106 -0.57 14.28 -2.07
C GLU A 106 -1.90 13.52 -1.87
N ALA A 107 -2.18 13.17 -0.63
CA ALA A 107 -3.40 12.49 -0.26
C ALA A 107 -3.84 12.94 1.13
N ASN A 108 -5.15 13.13 1.31
CA ASN A 108 -5.71 13.37 2.63
C ASN A 108 -5.75 12.07 3.47
N ASP A 109 -6.05 12.17 4.77
CA ASP A 109 -6.08 11.03 5.69
C ASP A 109 -7.04 9.93 5.22
N LEU A 110 -8.18 10.30 4.66
CA LEU A 110 -9.16 9.35 4.14
C LEU A 110 -8.62 8.57 2.95
N LYS A 111 -8.00 9.24 1.99
CA LYS A 111 -7.36 8.58 0.85
C LYS A 111 -6.20 7.69 1.29
N SER A 112 -5.41 8.10 2.27
CA SER A 112 -4.34 7.27 2.82
C SER A 112 -4.87 5.99 3.43
N LEU A 113 -5.97 6.07 4.19
CA LEU A 113 -6.65 4.91 4.75
C LEU A 113 -7.23 4.01 3.66
N GLU A 114 -7.84 4.59 2.64
CA GLU A 114 -8.39 3.87 1.49
C GLU A 114 -7.31 3.05 0.77
N PHE A 115 -6.16 3.66 0.44
CA PHE A 115 -5.02 2.96 -0.15
C PHE A 115 -4.50 1.83 0.73
N ALA A 116 -4.38 2.07 2.04
CA ALA A 116 -3.91 1.05 2.97
C ALA A 116 -4.86 -0.15 3.05
N ILE A 117 -6.16 0.07 3.04
CA ILE A 117 -7.16 -1.00 3.06
C ILE A 117 -7.12 -1.80 1.77
N VAL A 118 -7.06 -1.14 0.62
CA VAL A 118 -6.99 -1.81 -0.69
C VAL A 118 -5.74 -2.65 -0.82
N GLU A 119 -4.58 -2.13 -0.45
CA GLU A 119 -3.35 -2.89 -0.45
C GLU A 119 -3.47 -4.15 0.41
N ASN A 120 -4.02 -4.02 1.60
CA ASN A 120 -4.18 -5.14 2.52
C ASN A 120 -5.12 -6.21 1.97
N VAL A 121 -6.22 -5.83 1.34
CA VAL A 121 -7.20 -6.77 0.76
C VAL A 121 -6.64 -7.51 -0.47
N GLN A 122 -5.75 -6.89 -1.22
CA GLN A 122 -5.13 -7.52 -2.40
C GLN A 122 -4.07 -8.58 -2.05
N ARG A 123 -3.80 -8.81 -0.78
CA ARG A 123 -2.86 -9.85 -0.35
C ARG A 123 -3.51 -11.24 -0.44
N GLN A 124 -2.71 -12.22 -0.89
CA GLN A 124 -3.18 -13.59 -1.09
C GLN A 124 -3.36 -14.39 0.20
N ASP A 125 -2.76 -13.94 1.30
CA ASP A 125 -2.72 -14.63 2.59
C ASP A 125 -3.73 -14.08 3.61
N LEU A 126 -4.76 -13.36 3.13
CA LEU A 126 -5.75 -12.74 3.99
C LEU A 126 -6.75 -13.77 4.53
N ASN A 127 -6.93 -13.74 5.85
CA ASN A 127 -7.93 -14.57 6.49
C ASN A 127 -9.35 -13.96 6.27
N PRO A 128 -10.42 -14.78 6.19
CA PRO A 128 -11.78 -14.30 5.93
C PRO A 128 -12.28 -13.23 6.91
N ILE A 129 -11.87 -13.29 8.17
CA ILE A 129 -12.25 -12.31 9.20
C ILE A 129 -11.56 -10.95 8.94
N GLU A 130 -10.29 -10.96 8.60
CA GLU A 130 -9.54 -9.74 8.24
C GLU A 130 -10.09 -9.10 6.97
N GLU A 131 -10.47 -9.91 6.01
CA GLU A 131 -11.12 -9.48 4.77
C GLU A 131 -12.45 -8.79 5.06
N ALA A 132 -13.31 -9.40 5.88
CA ALA A 132 -14.59 -8.83 6.30
C ALA A 132 -14.42 -7.50 7.05
N GLN A 133 -13.45 -7.42 7.96
CA GLN A 133 -13.16 -6.19 8.69
C GLN A 133 -12.70 -5.05 7.78
N SER A 134 -11.93 -5.36 6.74
CA SER A 134 -11.48 -4.38 5.75
C SER A 134 -12.66 -3.83 4.95
N TYR A 135 -13.58 -4.68 4.51
CA TYR A 135 -14.79 -4.26 3.81
C TYR A 135 -15.70 -3.42 4.70
N GLN A 136 -15.85 -3.80 5.95
CA GLN A 136 -16.64 -3.04 6.92
C GLN A 136 -16.06 -1.63 7.15
N LYS A 137 -14.74 -1.49 7.24
CA LYS A 137 -14.08 -0.17 7.34
C LYS A 137 -14.35 0.71 6.12
N LEU A 138 -14.33 0.16 4.91
CA LEU A 138 -14.67 0.90 3.70
C LEU A 138 -16.12 1.40 3.73
N ILE A 139 -17.05 0.58 4.18
CA ILE A 139 -18.47 0.94 4.30
C ILE A 139 -18.67 2.04 5.35
N GLU A 140 -18.13 1.85 6.54
CA GLU A 140 -18.37 2.75 7.68
C GLU A 140 -17.65 4.09 7.55
N LYS A 141 -16.37 4.07 7.11
CA LYS A 141 -15.54 5.28 7.08
C LYS A 141 -15.66 6.08 5.78
N PHE A 142 -15.93 5.42 4.67
CA PHE A 142 -16.05 6.07 3.35
C PHE A 142 -17.48 6.13 2.84
N ASN A 143 -18.43 5.61 3.61
CA ASN A 143 -19.83 5.56 3.25
C ASN A 143 -20.09 4.86 1.88
N TYR A 144 -19.32 3.80 1.61
CA TYR A 144 -19.46 2.98 0.43
C TYR A 144 -20.58 1.97 0.64
N ASP A 145 -21.36 1.69 -0.42
CA ASP A 145 -22.24 0.54 -0.45
C ASP A 145 -21.48 -0.73 -0.87
N GLN A 146 -22.11 -1.89 -0.73
CA GLN A 146 -21.49 -3.17 -1.08
C GLN A 146 -21.09 -3.26 -2.56
N GLU A 147 -21.87 -2.65 -3.44
CA GLU A 147 -21.60 -2.62 -4.87
C GLU A 147 -20.36 -1.79 -5.19
N LYS A 148 -20.21 -0.65 -4.56
CA LYS A 148 -19.04 0.23 -4.71
C LYS A 148 -17.77 -0.44 -4.16
N VAL A 149 -17.86 -1.10 -3.02
CA VAL A 149 -16.75 -1.90 -2.47
C VAL A 149 -16.35 -3.02 -3.43
N ALA A 150 -17.32 -3.73 -3.98
CA ALA A 150 -17.09 -4.81 -4.94
C ALA A 150 -16.36 -4.31 -6.20
N LYS A 151 -16.78 -3.21 -6.77
CA LYS A 151 -16.13 -2.59 -7.94
C LYS A 151 -14.72 -2.12 -7.61
N PHE A 152 -14.55 -1.50 -6.45
CA PHE A 152 -13.28 -0.93 -6.02
C PHE A 152 -12.21 -2.01 -5.77
N ILE A 153 -12.60 -3.15 -5.22
CA ILE A 153 -11.71 -4.26 -4.87
C ILE A 153 -11.56 -5.26 -6.01
N GLY A 154 -12.48 -5.26 -6.98
CA GLY A 154 -12.48 -6.22 -8.08
C GLY A 154 -13.05 -7.57 -7.72
N LYS A 155 -14.00 -7.62 -6.76
CA LYS A 155 -14.74 -8.81 -6.34
C LYS A 155 -16.22 -8.67 -6.68
N SER A 156 -16.95 -9.79 -6.63
CA SER A 156 -18.39 -9.76 -6.81
C SER A 156 -19.11 -9.21 -5.59
N ARG A 157 -20.25 -8.56 -5.80
CA ARG A 157 -21.11 -8.09 -4.69
C ARG A 157 -21.50 -9.23 -3.75
N THR A 158 -21.77 -10.40 -4.31
CA THR A 158 -22.10 -11.60 -3.53
C THR A 158 -20.97 -12.02 -2.61
N HIS A 159 -19.72 -11.95 -3.08
CA HIS A 159 -18.55 -12.24 -2.27
C HIS A 159 -18.45 -11.27 -1.08
N ILE A 160 -18.62 -9.97 -1.33
CA ILE A 160 -18.60 -8.94 -0.26
C ILE A 160 -19.70 -9.21 0.77
N ALA A 161 -20.93 -9.46 0.31
CA ALA A 161 -22.07 -9.74 1.19
C ALA A 161 -21.86 -11.00 2.05
N ASN A 162 -21.29 -12.05 1.47
CA ASN A 162 -20.96 -13.26 2.21
C ASN A 162 -19.88 -13.06 3.26
N CYS A 163 -18.84 -12.29 2.94
CA CYS A 163 -17.80 -11.95 3.90
C CYS A 163 -18.32 -11.13 5.08
N LEU A 164 -19.23 -10.20 4.83
CA LEU A 164 -19.81 -9.34 5.89
C LEU A 164 -20.79 -10.08 6.82
N ARG A 165 -21.23 -11.27 6.44
CA ARG A 165 -22.10 -12.12 7.29
C ARG A 165 -21.33 -12.98 8.29
N LEU A 166 -20.05 -13.05 8.15
CA LEU A 166 -19.18 -13.78 9.10
C LEU A 166 -19.10 -13.02 10.47
#